data_3fb6d6e089797da1dda722278a5a0026
#
_entry.id   3fb6d6e089797da1dda722278a5a0026
#
_cell.length_a   1.000
_cell.length_b   1.000
_cell.length_c   1.000
_cell.angle_alpha   90.00
_cell.angle_beta   90.00
_cell.angle_gamma   90.00
#
_symmetry.space_group_name_H-M   'P 1'
#
loop_
_entity.id
_entity.type
_entity.pdbx_description
1 polymer ?
#
loop_
_entity_poly.entity_id
_entity_poly.type
_entity_poly.pdbx_seq_one_letter_code
_entity_poly.pdbx_strand_id
1 'polypeptide(L)'
;MALLVWQEYTEKLYKKDLHNPDNHDDVITNLEPDILESEVKRALESITTNKASGGDGIPVELFQILKDAAVKVLHSICQQIWKTQQWPQDWKRSVFIPIPKKGNAKECSKYRTISLTSHASKVMLKILQARLQQYMNRELPDALGVELGYLF
;
A
#
# COMPACT_ATOMS: atom_id res chain seq x y z
N MET A 1 5.39 -4.33 -28.98
CA MET A 1 3.96 -4.71 -29.12
C MET A 1 3.37 -5.31 -27.85
N ALA A 2 3.99 -6.30 -27.24
CA ALA A 2 3.45 -6.92 -26.01
C ALA A 2 3.24 -5.93 -24.84
N LEU A 3 4.12 -4.96 -24.66
CA LEU A 3 4.04 -3.98 -23.57
C LEU A 3 2.83 -3.05 -23.70
N LEU A 4 2.52 -2.60 -24.92
CA LEU A 4 1.37 -1.74 -25.19
C LEU A 4 0.04 -2.45 -24.94
N VAL A 5 -0.06 -3.73 -25.31
CA VAL A 5 -1.26 -4.54 -25.08
C VAL A 5 -1.50 -4.75 -23.58
N TRP A 6 -0.44 -4.95 -22.80
CA TRP A 6 -0.53 -5.07 -21.36
C TRP A 6 -0.91 -3.74 -20.68
N GLN A 7 -0.35 -2.64 -21.14
CA GLN A 7 -0.70 -1.31 -20.62
C GLN A 7 -2.18 -1.01 -20.88
N GLU A 8 -2.64 -1.22 -22.09
CA GLU A 8 -4.04 -0.99 -22.49
C GLU A 8 -5.01 -1.89 -21.71
N TYR A 9 -4.66 -3.16 -21.50
CA TYR A 9 -5.46 -4.08 -20.71
C TYR A 9 -5.55 -3.67 -19.24
N THR A 10 -4.43 -3.32 -18.62
CA THR A 10 -4.41 -2.88 -17.21
C THR A 10 -5.13 -1.56 -17.00
N GLU A 11 -4.95 -0.59 -17.90
CA GLU A 11 -5.70 0.67 -17.84
C GLU A 11 -7.21 0.44 -17.93
N LYS A 12 -7.65 -0.42 -18.83
CA LYS A 12 -9.06 -0.75 -19.01
C LYS A 12 -9.65 -1.49 -17.81
N LEU A 13 -8.86 -2.36 -17.17
CA LEU A 13 -9.24 -3.12 -15.98
C LEU A 13 -9.46 -2.20 -14.78
N TYR A 14 -8.54 -1.25 -14.56
CA TYR A 14 -8.54 -0.41 -13.36
C TYR A 14 -9.26 0.94 -13.55
N LYS A 15 -9.48 1.43 -14.77
CA LYS A 15 -10.29 2.63 -15.02
C LYS A 15 -11.76 2.46 -14.67
N LYS A 16 -12.28 1.23 -14.65
CA LYS A 16 -13.68 0.97 -14.28
C LYS A 16 -14.00 1.29 -12.82
N ASP A 17 -13.00 1.29 -11.94
CA ASP A 17 -13.18 1.49 -10.51
C ASP A 17 -12.89 2.92 -10.04
N LEU A 18 -12.45 3.80 -10.95
CA LEU A 18 -12.32 5.22 -10.68
C LEU A 18 -13.68 5.92 -10.82
N HIS A 19 -14.65 5.52 -10.00
CA HIS A 19 -15.79 6.38 -9.74
C HIS A 19 -15.25 7.61 -9.01
N ASN A 20 -15.47 8.78 -9.64
CA ASN A 20 -15.07 10.09 -9.14
C ASN A 20 -15.50 10.22 -7.67
N PRO A 21 -14.60 10.31 -6.70
CA PRO A 21 -15.03 10.67 -5.37
C PRO A 21 -15.50 12.12 -5.48
N ASP A 22 -16.79 12.34 -5.26
CA ASP A 22 -17.36 13.66 -5.08
C ASP A 22 -16.46 14.45 -4.14
N ASN A 23 -16.14 15.67 -4.55
CA ASN A 23 -15.44 16.67 -3.75
C ASN A 23 -16.23 16.91 -2.46
N HIS A 24 -16.05 16.06 -1.47
CA HIS A 24 -16.33 16.41 -0.10
C HIS A 24 -15.13 17.21 0.41
N ASP A 25 -15.20 18.51 0.29
CA ASP A 25 -14.45 19.45 1.11
C ASP A 25 -14.97 19.36 2.57
N ASP A 26 -15.02 18.17 3.11
CA ASP A 26 -15.21 18.00 4.52
C ASP A 26 -13.89 18.35 5.19
N VAL A 27 -13.91 19.50 5.88
CA VAL A 27 -12.89 19.89 6.82
C VAL A 27 -12.74 18.76 7.82
N ILE A 28 -11.83 17.85 7.54
CA ILE A 28 -11.40 16.82 8.49
C ILE A 28 -10.67 17.57 9.59
N THR A 29 -11.41 17.92 10.61
CA THR A 29 -10.82 18.41 11.86
C THR A 29 -9.88 17.31 12.35
N ASN A 30 -8.61 17.64 12.55
CA ASN A 30 -7.52 16.78 13.00
C ASN A 30 -7.84 16.16 14.37
N LEU A 31 -8.70 15.17 14.42
CA LEU A 31 -9.04 14.41 15.64
C LEU A 31 -8.12 13.21 15.84
N GLU A 32 -7.36 12.82 14.82
CA GLU A 32 -6.47 11.68 14.89
C GLU A 32 -5.05 12.11 15.31
N PRO A 33 -4.44 11.38 16.27
CA PRO A 33 -3.12 11.71 16.76
C PRO A 33 -2.05 11.53 15.68
N ASP A 34 -0.94 12.25 15.84
CA ASP A 34 0.24 12.12 14.99
C ASP A 34 0.74 10.66 14.94
N ILE A 35 1.42 10.32 13.86
CA ILE A 35 2.02 9.00 13.72
C ILE A 35 3.21 8.86 14.67
N LEU A 36 3.26 7.77 15.42
CA LEU A 36 4.31 7.48 16.39
C LEU A 36 5.43 6.63 15.78
N GLU A 37 6.66 6.80 16.24
CA GLU A 37 7.79 5.93 15.88
C GLU A 37 7.52 4.45 16.17
N SER A 38 6.80 4.15 17.25
CA SER A 38 6.41 2.79 17.61
C SER A 38 5.48 2.13 16.59
N GLU A 39 4.60 2.91 15.95
CA GLU A 39 3.75 2.41 14.87
C GLU A 39 4.57 2.09 13.63
N VAL A 40 5.51 2.96 13.26
CA VAL A 40 6.44 2.73 12.15
C VAL A 40 7.28 1.49 12.38
N LYS A 41 7.85 1.35 13.57
CA LYS A 41 8.66 0.17 13.96
C LYS A 41 7.86 -1.12 13.85
N ARG A 42 6.66 -1.17 14.43
CA ARG A 42 5.76 -2.33 14.34
C ARG A 42 5.37 -2.65 12.90
N ALA A 43 5.03 -1.64 12.11
CA ALA A 43 4.70 -1.82 10.70
C ALA A 43 5.89 -2.40 9.93
N LEU A 44 7.09 -1.87 10.12
CA LEU A 44 8.30 -2.35 9.47
C LEU A 44 8.62 -3.80 9.84
N GLU A 45 8.53 -4.16 11.11
CA GLU A 45 8.75 -5.53 11.62
C GLU A 45 7.74 -6.53 11.05
N SER A 46 6.53 -6.07 10.69
CA SER A 46 5.48 -6.90 10.11
C SER A 46 5.66 -7.18 8.62
N ILE A 47 6.58 -6.50 7.94
CA ILE A 47 6.88 -6.76 6.53
C ILE A 47 7.79 -7.99 6.42
N THR A 48 7.33 -8.98 5.69
CA THR A 48 8.10 -10.23 5.50
C THR A 48 9.29 -10.02 4.57
N THR A 49 10.38 -10.69 4.90
CA THR A 49 11.61 -10.75 4.09
C THR A 49 11.44 -11.60 2.82
N ASN A 50 12.45 -11.57 1.96
CA ASN A 50 12.48 -12.36 0.72
C ASN A 50 11.30 -12.07 -0.22
N LYS A 51 10.82 -10.82 -0.21
CA LYS A 51 9.80 -10.34 -1.15
C LYS A 51 10.43 -9.40 -2.18
N ALA A 52 9.90 -9.46 -3.38
CA ALA A 52 10.34 -8.56 -4.45
C ALA A 52 10.12 -7.09 -4.04
N SER A 53 11.12 -6.26 -4.32
CA SER A 53 11.04 -4.81 -4.14
C SER A 53 10.07 -4.19 -5.14
N GLY A 54 9.55 -3.02 -4.81
CA GLY A 54 8.78 -2.19 -5.73
C GLY A 54 9.65 -1.50 -6.79
N GLY A 55 9.10 -0.49 -7.43
CA GLY A 55 9.78 0.27 -8.48
C GLY A 55 11.02 1.05 -8.03
N ASP A 56 11.18 1.27 -6.72
CA ASP A 56 12.37 1.89 -6.11
C ASP A 56 13.58 0.95 -6.00
N GLY A 57 13.37 -0.36 -6.19
CA GLY A 57 14.42 -1.36 -6.08
C GLY A 57 14.96 -1.58 -4.66
N ILE A 58 14.34 -1.01 -3.63
CA ILE A 58 14.83 -1.09 -2.24
C ILE A 58 14.29 -2.37 -1.58
N PRO A 59 15.16 -3.33 -1.23
CA PRO A 59 14.74 -4.54 -0.53
C PRO A 59 14.41 -4.24 0.92
N VAL A 60 13.48 -5.00 1.50
CA VAL A 60 13.09 -4.83 2.91
C VAL A 60 14.25 -5.11 3.87
N GLU A 61 15.17 -5.97 3.49
CA GLU A 61 16.37 -6.32 4.25
C GLU A 61 17.27 -5.10 4.54
N LEU A 62 17.27 -4.11 3.65
CA LEU A 62 18.00 -2.85 3.87
C LEU A 62 17.47 -2.10 5.09
N PHE A 63 16.15 -2.05 5.26
CA PHE A 63 15.53 -1.42 6.43
C PHE A 63 15.87 -2.17 7.71
N GLN A 64 15.99 -3.49 7.65
CA GLN A 64 16.37 -4.32 8.80
C GLN A 64 17.84 -4.10 9.20
N ILE A 65 18.71 -3.87 8.25
CA ILE A 65 20.14 -3.53 8.51
C ILE A 65 20.24 -2.15 9.15
N LEU A 66 19.50 -1.18 8.65
CA LEU A 66 19.53 0.21 9.14
C LEU A 66 18.80 0.40 10.48
N LYS A 67 17.94 -0.54 10.87
CA LYS A 67 17.21 -0.55 12.16
C LYS A 67 16.61 0.82 12.53
N ASP A 68 17.05 1.39 13.66
CA ASP A 68 16.49 2.64 14.19
C ASP A 68 16.68 3.84 13.26
N ALA A 69 17.74 3.86 12.45
CA ALA A 69 17.92 4.91 11.45
C ALA A 69 16.82 4.86 10.37
N ALA A 70 16.47 3.66 9.91
CA ALA A 70 15.35 3.49 8.97
C ALA A 70 14.02 3.92 9.60
N VAL A 71 13.77 3.56 10.85
CA VAL A 71 12.55 3.94 11.56
C VAL A 71 12.41 5.46 11.65
N LYS A 72 13.48 6.18 11.99
CA LYS A 72 13.45 7.65 12.08
C LYS A 72 13.15 8.32 10.74
N VAL A 73 13.79 7.86 9.66
CA VAL A 73 13.56 8.40 8.32
C VAL A 73 12.12 8.12 7.88
N LEU A 74 11.66 6.89 8.01
CA LEU A 74 10.29 6.50 7.65
C LEU A 74 9.26 7.24 8.50
N HIS A 75 9.52 7.43 9.79
CA HIS A 75 8.65 8.19 10.68
C HIS A 75 8.48 9.63 10.21
N SER A 76 9.58 10.30 9.86
CA SER A 76 9.55 11.67 9.32
C SER A 76 8.69 11.75 8.06
N ILE A 77 8.86 10.80 7.12
CA ILE A 77 8.09 10.76 5.88
C ILE A 77 6.60 10.48 6.18
N CYS A 78 6.31 9.50 7.02
CA CYS A 78 4.94 9.15 7.38
C CYS A 78 4.22 10.31 8.09
N GLN A 79 4.90 11.03 8.97
CA GLN A 79 4.34 12.23 9.60
C GLN A 79 4.05 13.33 8.58
N GLN A 80 4.94 13.54 7.62
CA GLN A 80 4.70 14.52 6.58
C GLN A 80 3.49 14.15 5.71
N ILE A 81 3.38 12.89 5.31
CA ILE A 81 2.21 12.39 4.59
C ILE A 81 0.94 12.62 5.42
N TRP A 82 0.99 12.30 6.71
CA TRP A 82 -0.14 12.47 7.63
C TRP A 82 -0.62 13.91 7.72
N LYS A 83 0.32 14.86 7.84
CA LYS A 83 0.02 16.28 7.96
C LYS A 83 -0.41 16.95 6.66
N THR A 84 0.21 16.56 5.56
CA THR A 84 -0.02 17.18 4.23
C THR A 84 -1.04 16.44 3.38
N GLN A 85 -1.36 15.20 3.74
CA GLN A 85 -2.18 14.27 2.95
C GLN A 85 -1.63 14.02 1.53
N GLN A 86 -0.36 14.32 1.33
CA GLN A 86 0.31 14.13 0.04
C GLN A 86 1.32 12.99 0.10
N TRP A 87 1.15 12.04 -0.80
CA TRP A 87 2.05 10.90 -0.95
C TRP A 87 3.20 11.25 -1.90
N PRO A 88 4.42 10.77 -1.61
CA PRO A 88 5.51 10.85 -2.57
C PRO A 88 5.13 10.20 -3.91
N GLN A 89 5.57 10.80 -5.04
CA GLN A 89 5.19 10.28 -6.36
C GLN A 89 5.64 8.84 -6.58
N ASP A 90 6.82 8.48 -6.08
CA ASP A 90 7.34 7.12 -6.22
C ASP A 90 6.53 6.09 -5.41
N TRP A 91 5.86 6.53 -4.34
CA TRP A 91 4.99 5.65 -3.55
C TRP A 91 3.62 5.42 -4.20
N LYS A 92 3.23 6.29 -5.12
CA LYS A 92 1.99 6.14 -5.91
C LYS A 92 2.15 5.17 -7.08
N ARG A 93 3.39 4.78 -7.40
CA ARG A 93 3.69 3.89 -8.52
C ARG A 93 3.78 2.44 -8.07
N SER A 94 3.21 1.56 -8.87
CA SER A 94 3.31 0.12 -8.69
C SER A 94 3.87 -0.51 -9.96
N VAL A 95 4.66 -1.55 -9.78
CA VAL A 95 5.11 -2.40 -10.89
C VAL A 95 4.15 -3.58 -10.99
N PHE A 96 3.52 -3.76 -12.14
CA PHE A 96 2.61 -4.87 -12.38
C PHE A 96 3.35 -6.03 -13.05
N ILE A 97 3.27 -7.21 -12.43
CA ILE A 97 3.84 -8.45 -12.98
C ILE A 97 2.70 -9.38 -13.34
N PRO A 98 2.57 -9.75 -14.64
CA PRO A 98 1.59 -10.74 -15.06
C PRO A 98 2.08 -12.16 -14.74
N ILE A 99 1.24 -12.95 -14.07
CA ILE A 99 1.48 -14.34 -13.76
C ILE A 99 0.39 -15.19 -14.41
N PRO A 100 0.73 -16.21 -15.21
CA PRO A 100 -0.26 -17.06 -15.85
C PRO A 100 -1.06 -17.84 -14.80
N LYS A 101 -2.39 -17.89 -14.96
CA LYS A 101 -3.29 -18.63 -14.06
C LYS A 101 -3.09 -20.15 -14.18
N LYS A 102 -2.99 -20.68 -15.39
CA LYS A 102 -2.73 -22.10 -15.70
C LYS A 102 -2.20 -22.22 -17.13
N GLY A 103 -1.22 -23.11 -17.34
CA GLY A 103 -0.76 -23.55 -18.65
C GLY A 103 -0.22 -22.45 -19.56
N ASN A 104 -0.29 -22.68 -20.86
CA ASN A 104 0.19 -21.75 -21.87
C ASN A 104 -0.87 -20.69 -22.19
N ALA A 105 -0.84 -19.58 -21.45
CA ALA A 105 -1.81 -18.51 -21.59
C ALA A 105 -1.45 -17.59 -22.77
N LYS A 106 -2.30 -17.55 -23.79
CA LYS A 106 -2.13 -16.68 -24.98
C LYS A 106 -2.86 -15.33 -24.83
N GLU A 107 -3.80 -15.20 -23.89
CA GLU A 107 -4.65 -14.04 -23.71
C GLU A 107 -4.37 -13.36 -22.35
N CYS A 108 -4.38 -12.03 -22.30
CA CYS A 108 -4.14 -11.26 -21.09
C CYS A 108 -5.12 -11.60 -19.95
N SER A 109 -6.35 -11.94 -20.27
CA SER A 109 -7.39 -12.36 -19.31
C SER A 109 -7.04 -13.63 -18.52
N LYS A 110 -6.14 -14.45 -19.05
CA LYS A 110 -5.64 -15.67 -18.40
C LYS A 110 -4.47 -15.46 -17.45
N TYR A 111 -4.09 -14.22 -17.23
CA TYR A 111 -3.06 -13.85 -16.26
C TYR A 111 -3.67 -13.20 -15.02
N ARG A 112 -2.97 -13.31 -13.90
CA ARG A 112 -3.16 -12.47 -12.72
C ARG A 112 -2.10 -11.39 -12.75
N THR A 113 -2.48 -10.18 -12.42
CA THR A 113 -1.51 -9.12 -12.18
C THR A 113 -1.17 -9.07 -10.69
N ILE A 114 0.12 -9.10 -10.37
CA ILE A 114 0.62 -8.80 -9.04
C ILE A 114 1.18 -7.39 -9.07
N SER A 115 0.73 -6.56 -8.14
CA SER A 115 1.23 -5.20 -7.97
C SER A 115 2.35 -5.20 -6.94
N LEU A 116 3.52 -4.74 -7.34
CA LEU A 116 4.66 -4.53 -6.44
C LEU A 116 4.75 -3.04 -6.09
N THR A 117 4.50 -2.74 -4.83
CA THR A 117 4.68 -1.40 -4.26
C THR A 117 5.96 -1.32 -3.45
N SER A 118 6.50 -0.12 -3.22
CA SER A 118 7.68 0.07 -2.39
C SER A 118 7.44 -0.45 -0.96
N HIS A 119 8.46 -1.02 -0.33
CA HIS A 119 8.35 -1.46 1.06
C HIS A 119 8.12 -0.29 2.02
N ALA A 120 8.69 0.88 1.72
CA ALA A 120 8.46 2.10 2.49
C ALA A 120 6.98 2.53 2.45
N SER A 121 6.32 2.50 1.27
CA SER A 121 4.90 2.80 1.18
C SER A 121 4.03 1.80 1.94
N LYS A 122 4.42 0.53 1.96
CA LYS A 122 3.72 -0.51 2.74
C LYS A 122 3.74 -0.24 4.24
N VAL A 123 4.80 0.39 4.76
CA VAL A 123 4.85 0.80 6.18
C VAL A 123 3.69 1.75 6.49
N MET A 124 3.51 2.79 5.69
CA MET A 124 2.40 3.74 5.88
C MET A 124 1.04 3.05 5.74
N LEU A 125 0.85 2.20 4.74
CA LEU A 125 -0.39 1.46 4.54
C LEU A 125 -0.72 0.54 5.72
N LYS A 126 0.27 -0.09 6.33
CA LYS A 126 0.09 -0.93 7.52
C LYS A 126 -0.28 -0.13 8.78
N ILE A 127 0.25 1.08 8.91
CA ILE A 127 -0.16 1.99 9.99
C ILE A 127 -1.63 2.37 9.82
N LEU A 128 -2.02 2.78 8.62
CA LEU A 128 -3.41 3.12 8.31
C LEU A 128 -4.35 1.93 8.52
N GLN A 129 -3.95 0.73 8.07
CA GLN A 129 -4.70 -0.51 8.28
C GLN A 129 -4.91 -0.78 9.79
N ALA A 130 -3.86 -0.67 10.59
CA ALA A 130 -3.95 -0.91 12.03
C ALA A 130 -4.88 0.09 12.72
N ARG A 131 -4.79 1.38 12.37
CA ARG A 131 -5.67 2.42 12.91
C ARG A 131 -7.13 2.20 12.50
N LEU A 132 -7.36 1.89 11.22
CA LEU A 132 -8.70 1.59 10.72
C LEU A 132 -9.30 0.35 11.39
N GLN A 133 -8.50 -0.70 11.58
CA GLN A 133 -8.96 -1.92 12.28
C GLN A 133 -9.36 -1.61 13.72
N GLN A 134 -8.59 -0.81 14.44
CA GLN A 134 -8.93 -0.38 15.80
C GLN A 134 -10.23 0.43 15.83
N TYR A 135 -10.40 1.34 14.88
CA TYR A 135 -11.62 2.12 14.74
C TYR A 135 -12.84 1.21 14.50
N MET A 136 -12.72 0.30 13.53
CA MET A 136 -13.80 -0.64 13.21
C MET A 136 -14.17 -1.55 14.39
N ASN A 137 -13.18 -2.07 15.09
CA ASN A 137 -13.43 -2.92 16.27
C ASN A 137 -14.13 -2.17 17.40
N ARG A 138 -13.90 -0.87 17.52
CA ARG A 138 -14.54 -0.01 18.52
C ARG A 138 -15.96 0.35 18.14
N GLU A 139 -16.19 0.75 16.89
CA GLU A 139 -17.47 1.29 16.42
C GLU A 139 -18.43 0.21 15.93
N LEU A 140 -17.92 -0.97 15.51
CA LEU A 140 -18.70 -2.06 14.92
C LEU A 140 -18.37 -3.41 15.60
N PRO A 141 -18.55 -3.55 16.93
CA PRO A 141 -18.08 -4.71 17.66
C PRO A 141 -18.74 -6.04 17.23
N ASP A 142 -19.97 -6.01 16.68
CA ASP A 142 -20.78 -7.21 16.44
C ASP A 142 -21.17 -7.48 14.98
N ALA A 143 -20.87 -6.59 14.04
CA ALA A 143 -21.48 -6.66 12.71
C ALA A 143 -20.66 -7.36 11.62
N LEU A 144 -19.35 -7.34 11.71
CA LEU A 144 -18.48 -7.83 10.64
C LEU A 144 -17.16 -8.35 11.22
N GLY A 145 -17.00 -9.67 11.36
CA GLY A 145 -15.69 -10.31 11.51
C GLY A 145 -14.81 -10.11 10.27
N VAL A 146 -14.66 -8.87 9.80
CA VAL A 146 -13.88 -8.54 8.63
C VAL A 146 -12.43 -8.34 9.07
N GLU A 147 -11.62 -9.37 8.89
CA GLU A 147 -10.17 -9.22 8.91
C GLU A 147 -9.74 -8.43 7.66
N LEU A 148 -9.31 -7.19 7.85
CA LEU A 148 -8.68 -6.39 6.79
C LEU A 148 -7.31 -6.95 6.33
N GLY A 149 -6.93 -8.11 6.84
CA GLY A 149 -5.63 -8.74 6.58
C GLY A 149 -5.32 -9.05 5.12
N TYR A 150 -6.33 -9.07 4.25
CA TYR A 150 -6.20 -9.40 2.83
C TYR A 150 -6.22 -8.20 1.88
N LEU A 151 -6.34 -6.99 2.38
CA LEU A 151 -6.45 -5.78 1.55
C LEU A 151 -5.09 -5.23 1.09
N PHE A 152 -3.97 -5.70 1.66
CA PHE A 152 -2.62 -5.17 1.35
C PHE A 152 -1.55 -6.26 1.24
#